data_fc0ed59d62c338084f600494950195cd
#
_entry.id   fc0ed59d62c338084f600494950195cd
#
_cell.length_a   1.000
_cell.length_b   1.000
_cell.length_c   1.000
_cell.angle_alpha   90.00
_cell.angle_beta   90.00
_cell.angle_gamma   90.00
#
_symmetry.space_group_name_H-M   'P 1'
#
loop_
_entity.id
_entity.type
_entity.pdbx_description
1 polymer ?
#
loop_
_entity_poly.entity_id
_entity_poly.type
_entity_poly.pdbx_seq_one_letter_code
_entity_poly.pdbx_strand_id
1 'polypeptide(L)'
;QMQQVLLPSSQKFFKFNDTNQDDVYVIAINRARLKDRLDPGNWELCISGSGGNNMLRLIDDSGDRDQSGNARQTKYNVVSGSLLNGIQNSSRVFGEVYPQHGIIVLGAALLDTSASLGTVRTQADNQNHNRLFTAISGAAANLGAANGFQARNEEEIKSTFYFVRAKNAEYNFSNNPTYVSGSEGKIGQTTFIGDPKVYITSVGSVSYTHL
;
A
#
# COMPACT_ATOMS: atom_id res chain seq x y z
N GLN A 1 16.50 -18.66 6.43
CA GLN A 1 16.46 -17.90 5.17
C GLN A 1 15.84 -16.52 5.33
N MET A 2 14.67 -16.37 5.98
CA MET A 2 14.00 -15.06 6.15
C MET A 2 14.84 -14.08 6.98
N GLN A 3 15.55 -14.54 7.99
CA GLN A 3 16.45 -13.69 8.77
C GLN A 3 17.55 -13.06 7.91
N GLN A 4 18.10 -13.81 6.97
CA GLN A 4 19.17 -13.30 6.09
C GLN A 4 18.71 -12.21 5.13
N VAL A 5 17.42 -12.18 4.80
CA VAL A 5 16.84 -11.21 3.87
C VAL A 5 16.31 -9.98 4.58
N LEU A 6 15.72 -10.15 5.77
CA LEU A 6 14.97 -9.10 6.45
C LEU A 6 15.73 -8.43 7.58
N LEU A 7 16.70 -9.11 8.18
CA LEU A 7 17.45 -8.57 9.31
C LEU A 7 18.85 -8.10 8.89
N PRO A 8 19.39 -7.06 9.57
CA PRO A 8 20.79 -6.67 9.43
C PRO A 8 21.71 -7.83 9.81
N SER A 9 22.91 -7.87 9.23
CA SER A 9 23.89 -8.94 9.49
C SER A 9 24.32 -9.08 10.96
N SER A 10 24.16 -8.03 11.75
CA SER A 10 24.44 -8.03 13.18
C SER A 10 23.35 -8.66 14.04
N GLN A 11 22.15 -8.87 13.48
CA GLN A 11 20.97 -9.36 14.22
C GLN A 11 20.62 -10.77 13.77
N LYS A 12 20.66 -11.71 14.74
CA LYS A 12 20.38 -13.14 14.48
C LYS A 12 18.92 -13.54 14.68
N PHE A 13 18.16 -12.77 15.46
CA PHE A 13 16.77 -13.10 15.82
C PHE A 13 15.87 -11.92 15.55
N PHE A 14 14.62 -12.18 15.21
CA PHE A 14 13.57 -11.18 15.29
C PHE A 14 13.34 -10.83 16.77
N LYS A 15 13.19 -9.54 17.07
CA LYS A 15 13.03 -9.07 18.44
C LYS A 15 11.75 -8.24 18.53
N PHE A 16 10.79 -8.74 19.31
CA PHE A 16 9.54 -8.06 19.58
C PHE A 16 9.38 -7.86 21.09
N ASN A 17 8.97 -6.67 21.51
CA ASN A 17 8.85 -6.29 22.93
C ASN A 17 10.13 -6.62 23.72
N ASP A 18 11.30 -6.28 23.16
CA ASP A 18 12.62 -6.57 23.74
C ASP A 18 12.96 -8.06 23.97
N THR A 19 12.16 -8.97 23.42
CA THR A 19 12.34 -10.41 23.55
C THR A 19 12.70 -11.02 22.19
N ASN A 20 13.76 -11.83 22.17
CA ASN A 20 14.12 -12.60 20.97
C ASN A 20 13.03 -13.64 20.70
N GLN A 21 12.70 -13.79 19.43
CA GLN A 21 11.71 -14.78 18.98
C GLN A 21 12.44 -16.00 18.39
N ASP A 22 12.28 -17.13 19.04
CA ASP A 22 12.84 -18.42 18.57
C ASP A 22 12.03 -18.93 17.39
N ASP A 23 10.70 -18.78 17.44
CA ASP A 23 9.77 -19.19 16.42
C ASP A 23 8.94 -18.02 15.89
N VAL A 24 8.79 -17.92 14.57
CA VAL A 24 7.99 -16.91 13.90
C VAL A 24 7.08 -17.53 12.85
N TYR A 25 5.90 -16.94 12.69
CA TYR A 25 5.07 -17.16 11.52
C TYR A 25 5.38 -16.11 10.45
N VAL A 26 5.44 -16.55 9.20
CA VAL A 26 5.71 -15.65 8.07
C VAL A 26 4.57 -15.77 7.07
N ILE A 27 3.97 -14.64 6.74
CA ILE A 27 3.00 -14.50 5.67
C ILE A 27 3.68 -13.75 4.54
N ALA A 28 3.80 -14.38 3.37
CA ALA A 28 4.38 -13.78 2.18
C ALA A 28 3.29 -13.56 1.13
N ILE A 29 3.12 -12.32 0.69
CA ILE A 29 2.18 -11.95 -0.36
C ILE A 29 2.87 -12.18 -1.70
N ASN A 30 2.17 -12.83 -2.64
CA ASN A 30 2.70 -13.09 -3.96
C ASN A 30 3.05 -11.78 -4.67
N ARG A 31 4.26 -11.68 -5.20
CA ARG A 31 4.78 -10.49 -5.87
C ARG A 31 3.89 -10.01 -7.02
N ALA A 32 3.27 -10.92 -7.74
CA ALA A 32 2.34 -10.56 -8.83
C ALA A 32 1.11 -9.78 -8.34
N ARG A 33 0.75 -9.91 -7.06
CA ARG A 33 -0.38 -9.18 -6.45
C ARG A 33 0.06 -7.94 -5.69
N LEU A 34 1.35 -7.83 -5.37
CA LEU A 34 1.88 -6.75 -4.54
C LEU A 34 2.07 -5.45 -5.32
N LYS A 35 2.21 -5.50 -6.65
CA LYS A 35 2.67 -4.38 -7.47
C LYS A 35 4.01 -3.83 -6.94
N ASP A 36 4.06 -2.55 -6.52
CA ASP A 36 5.29 -1.99 -5.95
C ASP A 36 5.46 -2.40 -4.49
N ARG A 37 4.43 -2.24 -3.67
CA ARG A 37 4.47 -2.59 -2.25
C ARG A 37 3.09 -2.77 -1.63
N LEU A 38 3.06 -3.35 -0.44
CA LEU A 38 1.91 -3.33 0.44
C LEU A 38 1.67 -1.89 0.91
N ASP A 39 0.42 -1.45 0.90
CA ASP A 39 0.04 -0.11 1.37
C ASP A 39 -0.02 -0.10 2.90
N PRO A 40 0.91 0.63 3.58
CA PRO A 40 0.90 0.72 5.04
C PRO A 40 -0.38 1.40 5.54
N GLY A 41 -0.93 0.89 6.63
CA GLY A 41 -2.19 1.37 7.19
C GLY A 41 -3.44 0.86 6.48
N ASN A 42 -3.30 0.09 5.41
CA ASN A 42 -4.42 -0.42 4.62
C ASN A 42 -4.44 -1.94 4.51
N TRP A 43 -4.06 -2.62 5.57
CA TRP A 43 -4.20 -4.06 5.70
C TRP A 43 -4.65 -4.44 7.11
N GLU A 44 -5.36 -5.54 7.23
CA GLU A 44 -5.84 -6.09 8.49
C GLU A 44 -5.75 -7.62 8.45
N LEU A 45 -5.26 -8.20 9.52
CA LEU A 45 -5.22 -9.64 9.74
C LEU A 45 -6.07 -10.00 10.95
N CYS A 46 -7.07 -10.83 10.73
CA CYS A 46 -7.92 -11.35 11.79
C CYS A 46 -7.55 -12.80 12.10
N ILE A 47 -7.30 -13.09 13.37
CA ILE A 47 -6.91 -14.42 13.84
C ILE A 47 -7.92 -14.83 14.94
N SER A 48 -8.53 -16.01 14.79
CA SER A 48 -9.33 -16.63 15.83
C SER A 48 -8.56 -17.78 16.49
N GLY A 49 -8.54 -17.81 17.81
CA GLY A 49 -7.95 -18.93 18.53
C GLY A 49 -8.83 -20.17 18.56
N SER A 50 -8.29 -21.26 19.07
CA SER A 50 -8.95 -22.57 19.15
C SER A 50 -10.25 -22.60 19.98
N GLY A 51 -10.51 -21.56 20.77
CA GLY A 51 -11.74 -21.45 21.60
C GLY A 51 -12.88 -20.68 20.91
N GLY A 52 -12.70 -20.18 19.69
CA GLY A 52 -13.76 -19.52 18.90
C GLY A 52 -14.24 -18.14 19.38
N ASN A 53 -13.90 -17.74 20.61
CA ASN A 53 -14.47 -16.54 21.23
C ASN A 53 -13.54 -15.33 21.26
N ASN A 54 -12.25 -15.50 20.95
CA ASN A 54 -11.28 -14.43 21.01
C ASN A 54 -10.73 -14.15 19.61
N MET A 55 -11.16 -13.05 19.01
CA MET A 55 -10.61 -12.58 17.75
C MET A 55 -9.54 -11.53 18.03
N LEU A 56 -8.32 -11.80 17.57
CA LEU A 56 -7.23 -10.85 17.54
C LEU A 56 -7.21 -10.19 16.15
N ARG A 57 -7.32 -8.87 16.12
CA ARG A 57 -7.17 -8.08 14.91
C ARG A 57 -5.82 -7.38 14.96
N LEU A 58 -5.06 -7.47 13.87
CA LEU A 58 -3.73 -6.93 13.73
C LEU A 58 -3.68 -6.00 12.53
N ILE A 59 -3.05 -4.84 12.74
CA ILE A 59 -2.73 -3.82 11.74
C ILE A 59 -1.29 -3.36 11.94
N ASP A 60 -0.78 -2.47 11.10
CA ASP A 60 0.51 -1.84 11.35
C ASP A 60 0.37 -0.52 12.13
N ASP A 61 1.51 -0.04 12.66
CA ASP A 61 1.60 1.20 13.42
C ASP A 61 1.91 2.43 12.55
N SER A 62 1.69 2.36 11.25
CA SER A 62 1.97 3.46 10.32
C SER A 62 1.14 4.71 10.61
N GLY A 63 -0.07 4.55 11.15
CA GLY A 63 -0.95 5.65 11.52
C GLY A 63 -0.49 6.46 12.73
N ASP A 64 0.24 5.84 13.66
CA ASP A 64 0.75 6.50 14.88
C ASP A 64 2.14 7.11 14.67
N ARG A 65 2.85 6.71 13.62
CA ARG A 65 4.18 7.23 13.36
C ARG A 65 4.08 8.55 12.62
N ASP A 66 4.72 9.55 13.16
CA ASP A 66 4.83 10.85 12.51
C ASP A 66 5.51 10.68 11.13
N GLN A 67 4.71 10.83 10.08
CA GLN A 67 5.14 10.75 8.68
C GLN A 67 5.76 12.07 8.19
N SER A 68 6.14 12.97 9.09
CA SER A 68 6.65 14.31 8.76
C SER A 68 7.98 14.33 7.98
N GLY A 69 8.56 13.16 7.73
CA GLY A 69 9.71 13.00 6.84
C GLY A 69 9.34 12.21 5.59
N ASN A 70 9.86 12.61 4.43
CA ASN A 70 9.72 11.89 3.14
C ASN A 70 10.32 10.48 3.11
N ALA A 71 10.82 9.98 4.23
CA ALA A 71 11.40 8.65 4.34
C ALA A 71 10.31 7.62 4.64
N ARG A 72 9.77 7.00 3.59
CA ARG A 72 8.97 5.80 3.70
C ARG A 72 9.75 4.75 4.48
N GLN A 73 9.21 4.32 5.61
CA GLN A 73 9.88 3.34 6.45
C GLN A 73 9.96 1.99 5.72
N THR A 74 11.08 1.30 5.92
CA THR A 74 11.30 -0.04 5.35
C THR A 74 10.49 -1.10 6.06
N LYS A 75 10.11 -0.86 7.32
CA LYS A 75 9.30 -1.76 8.15
C LYS A 75 8.43 -0.99 9.13
N TYR A 76 7.32 -1.59 9.53
CA TYR A 76 6.41 -1.12 10.58
C TYR A 76 6.16 -2.23 11.58
N ASN A 77 5.81 -1.88 12.82
CA ASN A 77 5.41 -2.86 13.81
C ASN A 77 3.97 -3.32 13.55
N VAL A 78 3.70 -4.57 13.88
CA VAL A 78 2.36 -5.14 13.87
C VAL A 78 1.78 -5.06 15.26
N VAL A 79 0.66 -4.37 15.42
CA VAL A 79 0.00 -4.08 16.69
C VAL A 79 -1.47 -4.48 16.64
N SER A 80 -2.13 -4.53 17.79
CA SER A 80 -3.56 -4.79 17.82
C SER A 80 -4.36 -3.57 17.39
N GLY A 81 -5.32 -3.80 16.51
CA GLY A 81 -6.17 -2.75 15.95
C GLY A 81 -7.01 -3.25 14.78
N SER A 82 -7.80 -2.37 14.20
CA SER A 82 -8.59 -2.66 13.00
C SER A 82 -8.60 -1.47 12.05
N LEU A 83 -8.84 -1.72 10.78
CA LEU A 83 -8.98 -0.64 9.79
C LEU A 83 -10.12 0.34 10.12
N LEU A 84 -11.14 -0.14 10.81
CA LEU A 84 -12.28 0.71 11.19
C LEU A 84 -11.99 1.60 12.40
N ASN A 85 -11.33 1.05 13.42
CA ASN A 85 -11.16 1.71 14.73
C ASN A 85 -9.73 2.21 14.96
N GLY A 86 -8.82 1.95 14.04
CA GLY A 86 -7.40 2.27 14.19
C GLY A 86 -6.68 1.37 15.19
N ILE A 87 -5.54 1.84 15.69
CA ILE A 87 -4.70 1.14 16.65
C ILE A 87 -5.39 1.13 18.02
N GLN A 88 -5.54 -0.06 18.61
CA GLN A 88 -6.11 -0.23 19.94
C GLN A 88 -5.04 -0.27 21.04
N ASN A 89 -3.90 -0.88 20.74
CA ASN A 89 -2.78 -0.97 21.67
C ASN A 89 -1.44 -1.00 20.91
N SER A 90 -0.72 0.11 20.94
CA SER A 90 0.60 0.25 20.33
C SER A 90 1.74 -0.28 21.20
N SER A 91 1.49 -0.49 22.51
CA SER A 91 2.54 -0.93 23.45
C SER A 91 2.93 -2.38 23.27
N ARG A 92 2.05 -3.20 22.67
CA ARG A 92 2.32 -4.62 22.42
C ARG A 92 2.54 -4.87 20.94
N VAL A 93 3.76 -5.18 20.59
CA VAL A 93 4.17 -5.51 19.22
C VAL A 93 4.05 -7.02 19.02
N PHE A 94 3.28 -7.45 18.03
CA PHE A 94 3.08 -8.85 17.66
C PHE A 94 4.04 -9.32 16.57
N GLY A 95 4.64 -8.38 15.85
CA GLY A 95 5.49 -8.69 14.72
C GLY A 95 5.97 -7.44 13.97
N GLU A 96 6.49 -7.66 12.78
CA GLU A 96 6.92 -6.61 11.86
C GLU A 96 6.36 -6.89 10.46
N VAL A 97 5.99 -5.83 9.75
CA VAL A 97 5.63 -5.89 8.32
C VAL A 97 6.67 -5.16 7.50
N TYR A 98 7.03 -5.78 6.38
CA TYR A 98 7.99 -5.27 5.38
C TYR A 98 7.23 -4.96 4.09
N PRO A 99 6.71 -3.74 3.90
CA PRO A 99 5.80 -3.41 2.81
C PRO A 99 6.41 -3.64 1.43
N GLN A 100 7.68 -3.30 1.22
CA GLN A 100 8.38 -3.47 -0.08
C GLN A 100 8.52 -4.94 -0.48
N HIS A 101 8.62 -5.84 0.48
CA HIS A 101 8.73 -7.27 0.25
C HIS A 101 7.38 -7.99 0.28
N GLY A 102 6.34 -7.34 0.83
CA GLY A 102 5.04 -7.96 1.08
C GLY A 102 5.12 -9.09 2.09
N ILE A 103 5.96 -8.94 3.11
CA ILE A 103 6.22 -9.96 4.12
C ILE A 103 5.76 -9.44 5.47
N ILE A 104 4.98 -10.27 6.17
CA ILE A 104 4.55 -10.03 7.55
C ILE A 104 5.18 -11.14 8.40
N VAL A 105 5.93 -10.75 9.42
CA VAL A 105 6.56 -11.66 10.38
C VAL A 105 5.89 -11.50 11.72
N LEU A 106 5.40 -12.58 12.31
CA LEU A 106 4.66 -12.57 13.58
C LEU A 106 5.35 -13.49 14.59
N GLY A 107 5.45 -13.05 15.84
CA GLY A 107 5.99 -13.83 16.93
C GLY A 107 5.04 -14.96 17.33
N ALA A 108 5.47 -16.20 17.22
CA ALA A 108 4.61 -17.35 17.47
C ALA A 108 4.16 -17.42 18.94
N ALA A 109 5.07 -17.19 19.89
CA ALA A 109 4.75 -17.16 21.31
C ALA A 109 3.73 -16.05 21.68
N LEU A 110 3.81 -14.91 21.01
CA LEU A 110 2.90 -13.79 21.20
C LEU A 110 1.48 -14.12 20.71
N LEU A 111 1.38 -14.79 19.57
CA LEU A 111 0.08 -15.25 19.03
C LEU A 111 -0.52 -16.38 19.89
N ASP A 112 0.28 -17.31 20.35
CA ASP A 112 -0.18 -18.37 21.25
C ASP A 112 -0.81 -17.81 22.53
N THR A 113 -0.14 -16.82 23.12
CA THR A 113 -0.64 -16.18 24.35
C THR A 113 -1.93 -15.39 24.11
N SER A 114 -2.06 -14.75 22.94
CA SER A 114 -3.15 -13.80 22.68
C SER A 114 -4.32 -14.38 21.93
N ALA A 115 -4.07 -15.37 21.07
CA ALA A 115 -5.06 -16.00 20.22
C ALA A 115 -5.19 -17.53 20.44
N SER A 116 -4.40 -18.12 21.35
CA SER A 116 -4.45 -19.55 21.67
C SER A 116 -4.29 -20.45 20.43
N LEU A 117 -3.31 -20.17 19.59
CA LEU A 117 -3.05 -20.96 18.37
C LEU A 117 -2.56 -22.40 18.64
N GLY A 118 -2.26 -22.71 19.90
CA GLY A 118 -1.74 -23.99 20.33
C GLY A 118 -0.22 -23.99 20.50
N THR A 119 0.26 -24.75 21.47
CA THR A 119 1.64 -24.69 21.97
C THR A 119 2.63 -25.58 21.22
N VAL A 120 2.18 -26.45 20.35
CA VAL A 120 3.05 -27.46 19.74
C VAL A 120 3.69 -26.94 18.48
N ARG A 121 4.87 -26.40 18.63
CA ARG A 121 5.72 -25.86 17.55
C ARG A 121 6.95 -26.74 17.32
N THR A 122 6.80 -28.06 17.45
CA THR A 122 7.90 -29.01 17.24
C THR A 122 8.15 -29.19 15.74
N GLN A 123 9.42 -29.31 15.36
CA GLN A 123 9.80 -29.62 13.97
C GLN A 123 9.17 -30.91 13.43
N ALA A 124 8.87 -31.85 14.32
CA ALA A 124 8.25 -33.12 13.97
C ALA A 124 6.80 -33.00 13.47
N ASP A 125 6.09 -31.94 13.84
CA ASP A 125 4.68 -31.78 13.52
C ASP A 125 4.45 -31.17 12.12
N ASN A 126 5.34 -30.31 11.66
CA ASN A 126 5.28 -29.63 10.34
C ASN A 126 3.88 -29.04 9.98
N GLN A 127 3.05 -28.72 10.97
CA GLN A 127 1.66 -28.25 10.81
C GLN A 127 1.45 -26.78 11.18
N ASN A 128 2.52 -26.04 11.51
CA ASN A 128 2.37 -24.66 11.97
C ASN A 128 1.69 -23.75 10.95
N HIS A 129 1.98 -23.95 9.66
CA HIS A 129 1.30 -23.20 8.59
C HIS A 129 -0.20 -23.50 8.52
N ASN A 130 -0.62 -24.75 8.77
CA ASN A 130 -2.02 -25.14 8.81
C ASN A 130 -2.73 -24.52 10.03
N ARG A 131 -2.07 -24.43 11.18
CA ARG A 131 -2.60 -23.77 12.37
C ARG A 131 -2.87 -22.30 12.13
N LEU A 132 -1.91 -21.60 11.55
CA LEU A 132 -2.09 -20.18 11.17
C LEU A 132 -3.21 -20.02 10.15
N PHE A 133 -3.22 -20.84 9.11
CA PHE A 133 -4.27 -20.81 8.09
C PHE A 133 -5.65 -21.07 8.67
N THR A 134 -5.79 -22.08 9.53
CA THR A 134 -7.05 -22.40 10.20
C THR A 134 -7.51 -21.26 11.10
N ALA A 135 -6.60 -20.63 11.83
CA ALA A 135 -6.94 -19.50 12.70
C ALA A 135 -7.43 -18.28 11.91
N ILE A 136 -6.82 -17.99 10.75
CA ILE A 136 -7.25 -16.90 9.85
C ILE A 136 -8.61 -17.25 9.22
N SER A 137 -8.76 -18.46 8.71
CA SER A 137 -10.02 -18.93 8.10
C SER A 137 -11.15 -19.00 9.12
N GLY A 138 -10.86 -19.41 10.36
CA GLY A 138 -11.82 -19.47 11.46
C GLY A 138 -12.33 -18.11 11.87
N ALA A 139 -11.48 -17.07 11.84
CA ALA A 139 -11.89 -15.70 12.10
C ALA A 139 -12.93 -15.21 11.08
N ALA A 140 -12.73 -15.54 9.81
CA ALA A 140 -13.66 -15.20 8.75
C ALA A 140 -14.99 -15.94 8.88
N ALA A 141 -14.97 -17.24 9.24
CA ALA A 141 -16.15 -18.09 9.25
C ALA A 141 -17.02 -17.90 10.50
N ASN A 142 -16.41 -17.74 11.68
CA ASN A 142 -17.12 -17.87 12.96
C ASN A 142 -17.37 -16.55 13.67
N LEU A 143 -16.60 -15.49 13.38
CA LEU A 143 -16.64 -14.23 14.13
C LEU A 143 -17.12 -13.05 13.30
N GLY A 144 -17.68 -13.29 12.12
CA GLY A 144 -18.24 -12.22 11.27
C GLY A 144 -17.19 -11.24 10.77
N ALA A 145 -15.91 -11.57 10.85
CA ALA A 145 -14.90 -10.83 10.15
C ALA A 145 -15.11 -11.07 8.65
N ALA A 146 -15.46 -10.03 7.90
CA ALA A 146 -15.75 -10.13 6.48
C ALA A 146 -14.62 -10.81 5.70
N ASN A 147 -13.38 -10.69 6.21
CA ASN A 147 -12.19 -11.32 5.64
C ASN A 147 -11.22 -11.69 6.76
N GLY A 148 -10.61 -12.87 6.72
CA GLY A 148 -9.54 -13.25 7.65
C GLY A 148 -8.27 -12.44 7.42
N PHE A 149 -7.95 -12.14 6.17
CA PHE A 149 -6.87 -11.25 5.77
C PHE A 149 -7.33 -10.37 4.62
N GLN A 150 -7.15 -9.07 4.78
CA GLN A 150 -7.37 -8.09 3.73
C GLN A 150 -6.16 -7.16 3.63
N ALA A 151 -5.79 -6.81 2.43
CA ALA A 151 -4.66 -5.94 2.17
C ALA A 151 -4.84 -5.17 0.86
N ARG A 152 -4.33 -3.95 0.83
CA ARG A 152 -4.23 -3.14 -0.39
C ARG A 152 -2.77 -3.03 -0.80
N ASN A 153 -2.56 -2.86 -2.08
CA ASN A 153 -1.25 -2.55 -2.64
C ASN A 153 -1.17 -1.06 -3.00
N GLU A 154 0.04 -0.57 -3.04
CA GLU A 154 0.37 0.79 -3.47
C GLU A 154 1.25 0.70 -4.72
N GLU A 155 1.04 1.62 -5.64
CA GLU A 155 1.81 1.77 -6.87
C GLU A 155 2.29 3.21 -6.99
N GLU A 156 3.56 3.41 -7.26
CA GLU A 156 4.15 4.74 -7.47
C GLU A 156 4.04 5.14 -8.93
N ILE A 157 3.18 6.10 -9.21
CA ILE A 157 3.03 6.65 -10.55
C ILE A 157 3.99 7.82 -10.72
N LYS A 158 4.99 7.62 -11.59
CA LYS A 158 5.92 8.70 -11.95
C LYS A 158 5.21 9.70 -12.85
N SER A 159 5.15 10.95 -12.41
CA SER A 159 4.58 12.05 -13.18
C SER A 159 5.70 13.02 -13.60
N THR A 160 5.67 13.44 -14.85
CA THR A 160 6.59 14.45 -15.36
C THR A 160 5.79 15.71 -15.69
N PHE A 161 6.22 16.84 -15.16
CA PHE A 161 5.61 18.14 -15.43
C PHE A 161 6.41 18.85 -16.51
N TYR A 162 5.74 19.23 -17.59
CA TYR A 162 6.30 20.03 -18.67
C TYR A 162 5.73 21.43 -18.61
N PHE A 163 6.61 22.42 -18.47
CA PHE A 163 6.21 23.81 -18.52
C PHE A 163 6.39 24.35 -19.96
N VAL A 164 5.29 24.65 -20.61
CA VAL A 164 5.28 25.16 -21.97
C VAL A 164 4.76 26.59 -21.95
N ARG A 165 5.51 27.51 -22.58
CA ARG A 165 5.09 28.89 -22.74
C ARG A 165 4.63 29.10 -24.17
N ALA A 166 3.35 29.42 -24.32
CA ALA A 166 2.80 29.90 -25.60
C ALA A 166 2.74 31.43 -25.61
N LYS A 167 3.37 32.06 -26.59
CA LYS A 167 3.25 33.50 -26.74
C LYS A 167 1.97 33.84 -27.48
N ASN A 168 1.36 34.97 -27.12
CA ASN A 168 0.11 35.42 -27.72
C ASN A 168 0.20 35.56 -29.26
N ALA A 169 1.34 35.96 -29.78
CA ALA A 169 1.57 36.11 -31.21
C ALA A 169 1.69 34.79 -32.00
N GLU A 170 1.86 33.66 -31.33
CA GLU A 170 2.11 32.36 -31.99
C GLU A 170 0.84 31.60 -32.35
N TYR A 171 -0.26 31.82 -31.61
CA TYR A 171 -1.48 31.04 -31.71
C TYR A 171 -2.75 31.86 -31.95
N ASN A 172 -2.60 33.08 -32.47
CA ASN A 172 -3.70 34.00 -32.73
C ASN A 172 -4.27 33.92 -34.17
N PHE A 173 -3.88 32.90 -34.91
CA PHE A 173 -4.38 32.63 -36.25
C PHE A 173 -4.83 31.17 -36.35
N SER A 174 -5.86 30.94 -37.17
CA SER A 174 -6.37 29.57 -37.44
C SER A 174 -6.41 29.32 -38.93
N ASN A 175 -5.97 28.11 -39.34
CA ASN A 175 -6.13 27.62 -40.71
C ASN A 175 -7.54 27.02 -40.99
N ASN A 176 -8.43 27.05 -39.99
CA ASN A 176 -9.81 26.58 -40.19
C ASN A 176 -10.53 27.53 -41.17
N PRO A 177 -11.18 27.00 -42.23
CA PRO A 177 -11.90 27.82 -43.20
C PRO A 177 -13.01 28.70 -42.56
N THR A 178 -13.55 28.28 -41.40
CA THR A 178 -14.56 29.07 -40.69
C THR A 178 -14.01 30.30 -39.95
N TYR A 179 -12.69 30.44 -39.85
CA TYR A 179 -12.04 31.59 -39.26
C TYR A 179 -12.16 32.86 -40.15
N VAL A 180 -12.23 32.67 -41.44
CA VAL A 180 -12.40 33.71 -42.45
C VAL A 180 -13.78 33.60 -43.09
N SER A 181 -14.45 34.71 -43.31
CA SER A 181 -15.73 34.72 -43.96
C SER A 181 -15.65 35.53 -45.29
N GLY A 182 -16.37 35.00 -46.30
CA GLY A 182 -16.48 35.61 -47.60
C GLY A 182 -15.29 35.41 -48.54
N SER A 183 -15.49 35.79 -49.83
CA SER A 183 -14.49 35.67 -50.87
C SER A 183 -13.28 36.60 -50.70
N GLU A 184 -13.41 37.61 -49.85
CA GLU A 184 -12.37 38.64 -49.59
C GLU A 184 -11.46 38.26 -48.38
N GLY A 185 -11.66 37.11 -47.77
CA GLY A 185 -10.80 36.64 -46.70
C GLY A 185 -10.89 37.48 -45.40
N LYS A 186 -12.04 38.12 -45.14
CA LYS A 186 -12.27 38.86 -43.89
C LYS A 186 -12.40 37.98 -42.72
N ILE A 187 -11.73 38.31 -41.57
CA ILE A 187 -11.88 37.60 -40.30
C ILE A 187 -13.32 37.68 -39.86
N GLY A 188 -13.98 36.50 -39.64
CA GLY A 188 -15.40 36.39 -39.32
C GLY A 188 -15.79 36.93 -37.94
N GLN A 189 -14.84 36.93 -37.00
CA GLN A 189 -15.06 37.46 -35.65
C GLN A 189 -14.30 38.75 -35.41
N THR A 190 -15.01 39.80 -35.09
CA THR A 190 -14.44 41.15 -34.86
C THR A 190 -13.48 41.22 -33.68
N THR A 191 -13.63 40.32 -32.72
CA THR A 191 -12.76 40.19 -31.53
C THR A 191 -11.33 39.76 -31.87
N PHE A 192 -11.08 39.24 -33.05
CA PHE A 192 -9.73 38.88 -33.54
C PHE A 192 -9.08 39.97 -34.40
N ILE A 193 -9.77 41.10 -34.60
CA ILE A 193 -9.23 42.22 -35.38
C ILE A 193 -8.63 43.23 -34.41
N GLY A 194 -7.37 43.61 -34.62
CA GLY A 194 -6.66 44.62 -33.85
C GLY A 194 -5.87 44.07 -32.66
N ASP A 195 -6.50 43.55 -31.64
CA ASP A 195 -5.84 42.93 -30.46
C ASP A 195 -6.46 41.57 -30.19
N PRO A 196 -6.08 40.51 -30.92
CA PRO A 196 -6.64 39.20 -30.81
C PRO A 196 -6.25 38.56 -29.47
N LYS A 197 -7.25 38.18 -28.66
CA LYS A 197 -7.07 37.43 -27.41
C LYS A 197 -7.59 36.01 -27.58
N VAL A 198 -6.65 35.09 -27.76
CA VAL A 198 -6.93 33.67 -27.94
C VAL A 198 -6.62 32.93 -26.65
N TYR A 199 -7.55 32.11 -26.20
CA TYR A 199 -7.37 31.24 -25.04
C TYR A 199 -7.16 29.80 -25.51
N ILE A 200 -6.14 29.14 -24.94
CA ILE A 200 -5.90 27.71 -25.18
C ILE A 200 -7.00 26.92 -24.45
N THR A 201 -7.76 26.14 -25.20
CA THR A 201 -8.86 25.31 -24.66
C THR A 201 -8.42 23.88 -24.38
N SER A 202 -7.41 23.38 -25.09
CA SER A 202 -6.89 22.03 -24.90
C SER A 202 -5.42 21.95 -25.26
N VAL A 203 -4.70 21.07 -24.59
CA VAL A 203 -3.30 20.75 -24.86
C VAL A 203 -3.18 19.24 -25.00
N GLY A 204 -2.60 18.76 -26.08
CA GLY A 204 -2.29 17.35 -26.29
C GLY A 204 -0.79 17.11 -26.16
N SER A 205 -0.41 16.09 -25.41
CA SER A 205 0.95 15.56 -25.40
C SER A 205 1.04 14.39 -26.38
N VAL A 206 1.91 14.47 -27.35
CA VAL A 206 2.11 13.43 -28.38
C VAL A 206 3.50 12.82 -28.20
N SER A 207 3.55 11.50 -28.10
CA SER A 207 4.80 10.73 -28.12
C SER A 207 4.95 10.04 -29.47
N TYR A 208 6.08 10.25 -30.12
CA TYR A 208 6.43 9.58 -31.39
C TYR A 208 7.23 8.28 -31.19
N THR A 209 7.37 7.81 -29.96
CA THR A 209 8.14 6.59 -29.65
C THR A 209 7.38 5.29 -29.90
N HIS A 210 6.11 5.37 -30.31
CA HIS A 210 5.25 4.24 -30.61
C HIS A 210 4.66 4.33 -32.02
N LEU A 211 5.55 4.37 -33.03
CA LEU A 211 5.22 4.12 -34.44
C LEU A 211 5.73 2.73 -34.81
#